data_c2ccfabab9ac10d5f8ee440ac078ec0a
#
_entry.id   c2ccfabab9ac10d5f8ee440ac078ec0a
#
_cell.length_a   1.000
_cell.length_b   1.000
_cell.length_c   1.000
_cell.angle_alpha   90.00
_cell.angle_beta   90.00
_cell.angle_gamma   90.00
#
_symmetry.space_group_name_H-M   'P 1'
#
loop_
_entity.id
_entity.type
_entity.pdbx_description
1 polymer ?
#
loop_
_entity_poly.entity_id
_entity_poly.type
_entity_poly.pdbx_seq_one_letter_code
_entity_poly.pdbx_strand_id
1 'polypeptide(L)'
;MAASDPHQHEAKLHCFLQWLQANSVELRGCSIRYCGPDKGFGVFATTGNNGDGIVMVVPLDLAITPMRVLQDRLVGPRCRALFEEGDVDDRFLMMVFLMVQRLLPNSVWKPYLDLLPSTFESTLWFTEDELAELRGTTLYRATLLQQKQLRALFNDKVKSLVEELLQTDRDSDRTIEVQFEDFLWANCIFWTRALNVPFPRSYVFPESLDEQGKSSLSCSSEADATVTGNSGETSIHSLNVKSEDHVIMENTADGTYKLASAETVWVEGLVPGIDFCNHGLKAAATWEVDSTGAVTGVPASMYLILADQQNFEVGKEICISYGNKGNEELLYLYGFVVDNNPDDYLMVHYPIEALKSVSSSDSKAELLEAQKAELRCLLPKSLLDHGFFSERNEDSKKSLVRQSYNHSWSGQRKVPSYLSELVFPQEFLMALRTIAMQEHELRQVVSLLEELGASGEERQPSDKDIQTAIWEVCGDYGALELLVELLRMKMTELEEGSGTEDYDDEILTNFSIMKLEDAERSKRTTEGVSMSRTRWSCVMYRKGQKQLTRLFLREAEQALELCSREQP
;
A
#
# COMPACT_ATOMS: atom_id res chain seq x y z
N MET A 1 -6.51 -17.01 -23.98
CA MET A 1 -5.70 -15.94 -24.62
C MET A 1 -4.88 -16.53 -25.74
N ALA A 2 -4.86 -15.94 -26.93
CA ALA A 2 -3.96 -16.38 -28.00
C ALA A 2 -2.52 -16.17 -27.53
N ALA A 3 -1.68 -17.21 -27.62
CA ALA A 3 -0.26 -17.10 -27.29
C ALA A 3 0.35 -16.02 -28.21
N SER A 4 0.78 -14.92 -27.61
CA SER A 4 1.46 -13.85 -28.36
C SER A 4 2.75 -14.41 -28.94
N ASP A 5 2.97 -14.13 -30.23
CA ASP A 5 4.11 -14.61 -31.00
C ASP A 5 5.42 -14.16 -30.30
N PRO A 6 6.34 -15.07 -29.92
CA PRO A 6 7.63 -14.71 -29.32
C PRO A 6 8.42 -13.68 -30.14
N HIS A 7 8.32 -13.71 -31.46
CA HIS A 7 8.96 -12.74 -32.36
C HIS A 7 8.42 -11.32 -32.19
N GLN A 8 7.14 -11.17 -31.80
CA GLN A 8 6.54 -9.87 -31.57
C GLN A 8 7.09 -9.21 -30.28
N HIS A 9 7.28 -9.99 -29.21
CA HIS A 9 7.89 -9.50 -27.98
C HIS A 9 9.35 -9.06 -28.18
N GLU A 10 10.12 -9.82 -28.96
CA GLU A 10 11.52 -9.51 -29.28
C GLU A 10 11.64 -8.22 -30.10
N ALA A 11 10.77 -8.03 -31.10
CA ALA A 11 10.74 -6.80 -31.90
C ALA A 11 10.39 -5.57 -31.06
N LYS A 12 9.38 -5.65 -30.19
CA LYS A 12 8.99 -4.56 -29.27
C LYS A 12 10.12 -4.26 -28.30
N LEU A 13 10.75 -5.27 -27.71
CA LEU A 13 11.89 -5.08 -26.80
C LEU A 13 13.06 -4.39 -27.51
N HIS A 14 13.36 -4.78 -28.75
CA HIS A 14 14.42 -4.13 -29.52
C HIS A 14 14.13 -2.65 -29.76
N CYS A 15 12.91 -2.28 -30.16
CA CYS A 15 12.50 -0.89 -30.32
C CYS A 15 12.62 -0.11 -29.01
N PHE A 16 12.24 -0.71 -27.89
CA PHE A 16 12.35 -0.08 -26.58
C PHE A 16 13.80 0.14 -26.15
N LEU A 17 14.67 -0.84 -26.33
CA LEU A 17 16.10 -0.71 -26.02
C LEU A 17 16.78 0.38 -26.85
N GLN A 18 16.45 0.49 -28.14
CA GLN A 18 16.90 1.59 -28.99
C GLN A 18 16.41 2.94 -28.49
N TRP A 19 15.13 3.01 -28.07
CA TRP A 19 14.54 4.22 -27.51
C TRP A 19 15.19 4.61 -26.18
N LEU A 20 15.48 3.66 -25.28
CA LEU A 20 16.23 3.91 -24.04
C LEU A 20 17.61 4.51 -24.36
N GLN A 21 18.35 3.92 -25.30
CA GLN A 21 19.65 4.41 -25.72
C GLN A 21 19.57 5.82 -26.31
N ALA A 22 18.56 6.09 -27.16
CA ALA A 22 18.35 7.42 -27.75
C ALA A 22 18.01 8.50 -26.70
N ASN A 23 17.46 8.10 -25.54
CA ASN A 23 17.19 8.96 -24.40
C ASN A 23 18.28 8.88 -23.30
N SER A 24 19.49 8.47 -23.67
CA SER A 24 20.68 8.45 -22.80
C SER A 24 20.54 7.58 -21.54
N VAL A 25 19.70 6.54 -21.59
CA VAL A 25 19.66 5.52 -20.54
C VAL A 25 20.86 4.58 -20.70
N GLU A 26 21.55 4.34 -19.60
CA GLU A 26 22.72 3.46 -19.56
C GLU A 26 22.40 2.15 -18.84
N LEU A 27 22.58 1.02 -19.54
CA LEU A 27 22.51 -0.32 -18.95
C LEU A 27 23.94 -0.77 -18.60
N ARG A 28 24.32 -0.59 -17.32
CA ARG A 28 25.70 -0.81 -16.83
C ARG A 28 25.90 -2.18 -16.21
N GLY A 29 25.54 -3.25 -16.89
CA GLY A 29 25.70 -4.62 -16.36
C GLY A 29 24.39 -5.31 -16.10
N CYS A 30 23.32 -4.81 -16.69
CA CYS A 30 22.03 -5.48 -16.73
C CYS A 30 21.45 -5.54 -18.14
N SER A 31 20.44 -6.35 -18.32
CA SER A 31 19.64 -6.44 -19.54
C SER A 31 18.17 -6.67 -19.19
N ILE A 32 17.28 -6.13 -20.01
CA ILE A 32 15.84 -6.38 -19.89
C ILE A 32 15.51 -7.58 -20.76
N ARG A 33 14.76 -8.56 -20.20
CA ARG A 33 14.38 -9.80 -20.89
C ARG A 33 12.94 -10.16 -20.62
N TYR A 34 12.32 -10.87 -21.55
CA TYR A 34 11.00 -11.46 -21.33
C TYR A 34 11.12 -12.72 -20.46
N CYS A 35 10.36 -12.78 -19.38
CA CYS A 35 10.37 -13.85 -18.37
C CYS A 35 9.22 -14.86 -18.55
N GLY A 36 8.38 -14.65 -19.56
CA GLY A 36 7.17 -15.45 -19.77
C GLY A 36 5.88 -14.69 -19.50
N PRO A 37 4.73 -15.32 -19.80
CA PRO A 37 3.42 -14.67 -19.68
C PRO A 37 3.06 -14.30 -18.23
N ASP A 38 3.62 -15.01 -17.26
CA ASP A 38 3.30 -14.83 -15.84
C ASP A 38 3.97 -13.61 -15.21
N LYS A 39 5.16 -13.24 -15.69
CA LYS A 39 5.97 -12.15 -15.12
C LYS A 39 6.19 -10.99 -16.08
N GLY A 40 5.91 -11.18 -17.38
CA GLY A 40 6.21 -10.18 -18.40
C GLY A 40 7.72 -10.01 -18.60
N PHE A 41 8.21 -8.78 -18.51
CA PHE A 41 9.63 -8.45 -18.60
C PHE A 41 10.26 -8.31 -17.21
N GLY A 42 11.56 -8.57 -17.13
CA GLY A 42 12.38 -8.41 -15.92
C GLY A 42 13.78 -7.89 -16.25
N VAL A 43 14.49 -7.42 -15.23
CA VAL A 43 15.87 -6.95 -15.32
C VAL A 43 16.82 -8.04 -14.85
N PHE A 44 17.87 -8.33 -15.60
CA PHE A 44 18.81 -9.43 -15.33
C PHE A 44 20.26 -8.94 -15.35
N ALA A 45 21.07 -9.45 -14.43
CA ALA A 45 22.50 -9.17 -14.43
C ALA A 45 23.20 -9.77 -15.66
N THR A 46 24.05 -8.98 -16.30
CA THR A 46 24.91 -9.41 -17.42
C THR A 46 26.38 -9.51 -17.02
N THR A 47 26.74 -8.85 -15.92
CA THR A 47 28.11 -8.86 -15.34
C THR A 47 28.03 -9.18 -13.85
N GLY A 48 29.03 -9.88 -13.33
CA GLY A 48 29.06 -10.32 -11.92
C GLY A 48 29.51 -9.26 -10.92
N ASN A 49 30.20 -8.20 -11.38
CA ASN A 49 30.68 -7.11 -10.52
C ASN A 49 30.99 -5.88 -11.38
N ASN A 50 30.32 -4.79 -11.12
CA ASN A 50 30.53 -3.49 -11.80
C ASN A 50 31.35 -2.50 -10.95
N GLY A 51 31.98 -2.95 -9.87
CA GLY A 51 32.85 -2.11 -9.04
C GLY A 51 32.10 -1.11 -8.14
N ASP A 52 31.14 -0.36 -8.70
CA ASP A 52 30.27 0.61 -8.00
C ASP A 52 28.86 0.07 -7.66
N GLY A 53 28.52 -1.11 -8.16
CA GLY A 53 27.20 -1.74 -7.97
C GLY A 53 26.06 -1.10 -8.78
N ILE A 54 26.32 -0.06 -9.57
CA ILE A 54 25.30 0.61 -10.38
C ILE A 54 25.06 -0.20 -11.66
N VAL A 55 23.82 -0.63 -11.86
CA VAL A 55 23.45 -1.49 -13.00
C VAL A 55 22.62 -0.79 -14.07
N MET A 56 21.97 0.33 -13.73
CA MET A 56 21.18 1.13 -14.67
C MET A 56 21.18 2.59 -14.25
N VAL A 57 21.27 3.51 -15.21
CA VAL A 57 21.15 4.96 -14.99
C VAL A 57 20.13 5.52 -15.96
N VAL A 58 19.13 6.23 -15.45
CA VAL A 58 18.04 6.82 -16.22
C VAL A 58 17.99 8.32 -15.95
N PRO A 59 18.10 9.20 -16.97
CA PRO A 59 17.90 10.64 -16.80
C PRO A 59 16.51 10.93 -16.22
N LEU A 60 16.41 11.84 -15.25
CA LEU A 60 15.13 12.20 -14.60
C LEU A 60 14.12 12.78 -15.58
N ASP A 61 14.57 13.41 -16.65
CA ASP A 61 13.70 13.94 -17.72
C ASP A 61 12.93 12.84 -18.47
N LEU A 62 13.39 11.59 -18.38
CA LEU A 62 12.68 10.44 -18.94
C LEU A 62 11.65 9.86 -17.95
N ALA A 63 11.64 10.27 -16.70
CA ALA A 63 10.63 9.85 -15.75
C ALA A 63 9.27 10.53 -16.07
N ILE A 64 8.21 9.74 -16.11
CA ILE A 64 6.84 10.27 -16.19
C ILE A 64 6.41 10.59 -14.76
N THR A 65 6.37 11.88 -14.43
CA THR A 65 6.03 12.45 -13.13
C THR A 65 4.93 13.50 -13.28
N PRO A 66 4.23 13.93 -12.21
CA PRO A 66 3.29 15.04 -12.28
C PRO A 66 3.90 16.30 -12.91
N MET A 67 5.17 16.63 -12.58
CA MET A 67 5.87 17.77 -13.17
C MET A 67 6.00 17.61 -14.70
N ARG A 68 6.35 16.40 -15.17
CA ARG A 68 6.45 16.11 -16.60
C ARG A 68 5.11 16.21 -17.30
N VAL A 69 4.02 15.76 -16.68
CA VAL A 69 2.66 15.88 -17.20
C VAL A 69 2.26 17.35 -17.34
N LEU A 70 2.52 18.16 -16.32
CA LEU A 70 2.21 19.60 -16.35
C LEU A 70 3.04 20.38 -17.37
N GLN A 71 4.21 19.88 -17.78
CA GLN A 71 5.06 20.47 -18.83
C GLN A 71 4.72 19.99 -20.24
N ASP A 72 3.90 18.94 -20.37
CA ASP A 72 3.51 18.42 -21.68
C ASP A 72 2.72 19.45 -22.48
N ARG A 73 2.98 19.52 -23.80
CA ARG A 73 2.38 20.56 -24.68
C ARG A 73 0.90 20.35 -24.89
N LEU A 74 0.45 19.10 -24.99
CA LEU A 74 -0.94 18.75 -25.26
C LEU A 74 -1.76 18.67 -23.96
N VAL A 75 -1.28 17.90 -23.01
CA VAL A 75 -2.02 17.57 -21.78
C VAL A 75 -1.83 18.64 -20.70
N GLY A 76 -0.63 19.24 -20.63
CA GLY A 76 -0.22 20.12 -19.55
C GLY A 76 -1.11 21.34 -19.30
N PRO A 77 -1.54 22.12 -20.30
CA PRO A 77 -2.38 23.31 -20.07
C PRO A 77 -3.69 22.97 -19.36
N ARG A 78 -4.35 21.90 -19.79
CA ARG A 78 -5.64 21.47 -19.22
C ARG A 78 -5.45 20.83 -17.84
N CYS A 79 -4.40 20.03 -17.68
CA CYS A 79 -4.05 19.42 -16.39
C CYS A 79 -3.71 20.48 -15.34
N ARG A 80 -2.98 21.55 -15.68
CA ARG A 80 -2.72 22.65 -14.75
C ARG A 80 -4.00 23.32 -14.27
N ALA A 81 -4.91 23.62 -15.18
CA ALA A 81 -6.19 24.23 -14.82
C ALA A 81 -6.98 23.36 -13.82
N LEU A 82 -7.11 22.05 -14.09
CA LEU A 82 -7.81 21.12 -13.20
C LEU A 82 -7.13 20.96 -11.83
N PHE A 83 -5.80 20.99 -11.80
CA PHE A 83 -5.04 20.90 -10.56
C PHE A 83 -5.16 22.16 -9.70
N GLU A 84 -5.13 23.35 -10.34
CA GLU A 84 -5.33 24.64 -9.69
C GLU A 84 -6.75 24.81 -9.14
N GLU A 85 -7.76 24.24 -9.81
CA GLU A 85 -9.14 24.19 -9.34
C GLU A 85 -9.32 23.28 -8.11
N GLY A 86 -8.32 22.43 -7.79
CA GLY A 86 -8.34 21.52 -6.66
C GLY A 86 -9.23 20.29 -6.85
N ASP A 87 -9.69 20.06 -8.08
CA ASP A 87 -10.66 19.01 -8.44
C ASP A 87 -10.04 17.63 -8.62
N VAL A 88 -8.70 17.56 -8.78
CA VAL A 88 -7.96 16.34 -9.10
C VAL A 88 -6.60 16.32 -8.40
N ASP A 89 -6.12 15.12 -8.11
CA ASP A 89 -4.78 14.88 -7.55
C ASP A 89 -3.74 14.63 -8.65
N ASP A 90 -2.49 14.53 -8.26
CA ASP A 90 -1.35 14.23 -9.14
C ASP A 90 -1.45 12.86 -9.80
N ARG A 91 -2.01 11.86 -9.14
CA ARG A 91 -2.23 10.50 -9.68
C ARG A 91 -3.22 10.52 -10.83
N PHE A 92 -4.30 11.30 -10.70
CA PHE A 92 -5.26 11.50 -11.78
C PHE A 92 -4.58 12.08 -13.04
N LEU A 93 -3.72 13.09 -12.86
CA LEU A 93 -2.98 13.69 -13.98
C LEU A 93 -2.10 12.65 -14.70
N MET A 94 -1.42 11.80 -13.93
CA MET A 94 -0.59 10.72 -14.46
C MET A 94 -1.40 9.70 -15.28
N MET A 95 -2.57 9.30 -14.78
CA MET A 95 -3.45 8.35 -15.47
C MET A 95 -3.99 8.94 -16.78
N VAL A 96 -4.43 10.20 -16.76
CA VAL A 96 -4.88 10.90 -17.98
C VAL A 96 -3.75 10.99 -19.01
N PHE A 97 -2.54 11.35 -18.57
CA PHE A 97 -1.37 11.39 -19.45
C PHE A 97 -1.08 10.04 -20.10
N LEU A 98 -1.01 8.98 -19.31
CA LEU A 98 -0.76 7.62 -19.81
C LEU A 98 -1.83 7.20 -20.84
N MET A 99 -3.09 7.49 -20.56
CA MET A 99 -4.20 7.17 -21.43
C MET A 99 -4.11 7.92 -22.76
N VAL A 100 -3.88 9.25 -22.72
CA VAL A 100 -3.71 10.08 -23.92
C VAL A 100 -2.52 9.60 -24.75
N GLN A 101 -1.36 9.41 -24.13
CA GLN A 101 -0.14 8.97 -24.83
C GLN A 101 -0.29 7.58 -25.47
N ARG A 102 -1.07 6.67 -24.86
CA ARG A 102 -1.38 5.36 -25.44
C ARG A 102 -2.28 5.48 -26.67
N LEU A 103 -3.27 6.36 -26.63
CA LEU A 103 -4.25 6.55 -27.71
C LEU A 103 -3.67 7.34 -28.89
N LEU A 104 -2.63 8.13 -28.67
CA LEU A 104 -1.95 8.90 -29.73
C LEU A 104 -1.10 7.98 -30.62
N PRO A 105 -1.35 7.94 -31.96
CA PRO A 105 -0.60 7.08 -32.88
C PRO A 105 0.90 7.41 -32.94
N ASN A 106 1.23 8.70 -32.81
CA ASN A 106 2.58 9.24 -32.96
C ASN A 106 3.22 9.65 -31.63
N SER A 107 2.81 9.04 -30.51
CA SER A 107 3.40 9.31 -29.20
C SER A 107 4.89 9.00 -29.17
N VAL A 108 5.68 9.91 -28.63
CA VAL A 108 7.12 9.70 -28.40
C VAL A 108 7.38 8.61 -27.34
N TRP A 109 6.36 8.29 -26.52
CA TRP A 109 6.40 7.25 -25.50
C TRP A 109 6.02 5.87 -26.03
N LYS A 110 5.63 5.79 -27.30
CA LYS A 110 5.13 4.54 -27.89
C LYS A 110 6.05 3.33 -27.70
N PRO A 111 7.40 3.41 -27.86
CA PRO A 111 8.26 2.26 -27.64
C PRO A 111 8.21 1.71 -26.21
N TYR A 112 8.03 2.58 -25.23
CA TYR A 112 7.82 2.20 -23.84
C TYR A 112 6.42 1.62 -23.62
N LEU A 113 5.37 2.33 -24.03
CA LEU A 113 3.99 1.96 -23.80
C LEU A 113 3.60 0.64 -24.50
N ASP A 114 4.16 0.35 -25.69
CA ASP A 114 3.91 -0.89 -26.43
C ASP A 114 4.52 -2.13 -25.75
N LEU A 115 5.50 -1.94 -24.85
CA LEU A 115 6.12 -3.01 -24.08
C LEU A 115 5.37 -3.31 -22.77
N LEU A 116 4.56 -2.36 -22.29
CA LEU A 116 3.76 -2.52 -21.08
C LEU A 116 2.66 -3.57 -21.28
N PRO A 117 2.22 -4.25 -20.21
CA PRO A 117 1.14 -5.23 -20.29
C PRO A 117 -0.14 -4.57 -20.83
N SER A 118 -0.88 -5.27 -21.67
CA SER A 118 -2.18 -4.83 -22.19
C SER A 118 -3.35 -5.24 -21.29
N THR A 119 -3.17 -6.27 -20.47
CA THR A 119 -4.14 -6.82 -19.52
C THR A 119 -3.44 -7.12 -18.20
N PHE A 120 -4.20 -7.21 -17.11
CA PHE A 120 -3.67 -7.40 -15.77
C PHE A 120 -4.37 -8.56 -15.07
N GLU A 121 -3.68 -9.16 -14.10
CA GLU A 121 -4.24 -10.16 -13.20
C GLU A 121 -4.65 -9.54 -11.84
N SER A 122 -4.73 -8.21 -11.74
CA SER A 122 -5.27 -7.52 -10.57
C SER A 122 -6.79 -7.68 -10.48
N THR A 123 -7.34 -7.59 -9.27
CA THR A 123 -8.77 -7.86 -9.04
C THR A 123 -9.70 -6.91 -9.81
N LEU A 124 -9.22 -5.72 -10.19
CA LEU A 124 -9.98 -4.76 -11.00
C LEU A 124 -10.29 -5.27 -12.42
N TRP A 125 -9.53 -6.24 -12.92
CA TRP A 125 -9.69 -6.87 -14.25
C TRP A 125 -10.40 -8.22 -14.20
N PHE A 126 -10.75 -8.68 -13.01
CA PHE A 126 -11.40 -9.98 -12.84
C PHE A 126 -12.78 -9.99 -13.49
N THR A 127 -13.11 -11.13 -14.10
CA THR A 127 -14.48 -11.47 -14.45
C THR A 127 -15.32 -11.67 -13.19
N GLU A 128 -16.65 -11.68 -13.34
CA GLU A 128 -17.57 -11.93 -12.22
C GLU A 128 -17.29 -13.29 -11.55
N ASP A 129 -16.96 -14.32 -12.33
CA ASP A 129 -16.64 -15.67 -11.82
C ASP A 129 -15.32 -15.67 -11.03
N GLU A 130 -14.29 -15.00 -11.54
CA GLU A 130 -13.01 -14.87 -10.83
C GLU A 130 -13.17 -14.07 -9.52
N LEU A 131 -13.93 -12.98 -9.57
CA LEU A 131 -14.20 -12.17 -8.39
C LEU A 131 -15.03 -12.93 -7.34
N ALA A 132 -15.90 -13.84 -7.77
CA ALA A 132 -16.68 -14.69 -6.87
C ALA A 132 -15.80 -15.60 -5.99
N GLU A 133 -14.59 -15.96 -6.44
CA GLU A 133 -13.62 -16.74 -5.64
C GLU A 133 -13.12 -15.98 -4.39
N LEU A 134 -13.31 -14.65 -4.35
CA LEU A 134 -12.92 -13.79 -3.23
C LEU A 134 -14.07 -13.48 -2.27
N ARG A 135 -15.25 -14.05 -2.45
CA ARG A 135 -16.41 -13.81 -1.57
C ARG A 135 -16.06 -14.09 -0.11
N GLY A 136 -16.59 -13.26 0.79
CA GLY A 136 -16.30 -13.31 2.22
C GLY A 136 -15.01 -12.61 2.64
N THR A 137 -14.13 -12.23 1.70
CA THR A 137 -12.92 -11.47 2.00
C THR A 137 -13.17 -9.96 1.96
N THR A 138 -12.30 -9.19 2.65
CA THR A 138 -12.26 -7.71 2.54
C THR A 138 -11.99 -7.26 1.12
N LEU A 139 -11.12 -7.97 0.41
CA LEU A 139 -10.71 -7.66 -0.96
C LEU A 139 -11.88 -7.72 -1.95
N TYR A 140 -12.83 -8.66 -1.77
CA TYR A 140 -14.03 -8.72 -2.59
C TYR A 140 -14.83 -7.42 -2.56
N ARG A 141 -15.12 -6.94 -1.33
CA ARG A 141 -15.90 -5.70 -1.13
C ARG A 141 -15.15 -4.47 -1.63
N ALA A 142 -13.84 -4.39 -1.32
CA ALA A 142 -12.98 -3.29 -1.76
C ALA A 142 -12.91 -3.21 -3.29
N THR A 143 -12.77 -4.33 -3.97
CA THR A 143 -12.72 -4.38 -5.45
C THR A 143 -14.02 -3.89 -6.08
N LEU A 144 -15.18 -4.36 -5.59
CA LEU A 144 -16.49 -3.92 -6.12
C LEU A 144 -16.69 -2.41 -5.95
N LEU A 145 -16.30 -1.88 -4.78
CA LEU A 145 -16.42 -0.46 -4.51
C LEU A 145 -15.52 0.36 -5.44
N GLN A 146 -14.27 -0.07 -5.59
CA GLN A 146 -13.30 0.61 -6.45
C GLN A 146 -13.70 0.57 -7.93
N GLN A 147 -14.18 -0.57 -8.43
CA GLN A 147 -14.70 -0.66 -9.80
C GLN A 147 -15.84 0.33 -10.03
N LYS A 148 -16.75 0.46 -9.06
CA LYS A 148 -17.85 1.43 -9.13
C LYS A 148 -17.34 2.86 -9.14
N GLN A 149 -16.37 3.20 -8.29
CA GLN A 149 -15.78 4.54 -8.20
C GLN A 149 -15.02 4.92 -9.47
N LEU A 150 -14.18 4.00 -10.00
CA LEU A 150 -13.45 4.25 -11.25
C LEU A 150 -14.39 4.43 -12.44
N ARG A 151 -15.48 3.68 -12.51
CA ARG A 151 -16.49 3.84 -13.58
C ARG A 151 -17.24 5.18 -13.47
N ALA A 152 -17.56 5.61 -12.26
CA ALA A 152 -18.15 6.93 -12.03
C ALA A 152 -17.16 8.02 -12.45
N LEU A 153 -15.91 7.98 -11.99
CA LEU A 153 -14.88 8.96 -12.33
C LEU A 153 -14.64 9.03 -13.85
N PHE A 154 -14.61 7.87 -14.52
CA PHE A 154 -14.49 7.82 -15.98
C PHE A 154 -15.64 8.53 -16.67
N ASN A 155 -16.88 8.24 -16.29
CA ASN A 155 -18.05 8.83 -16.93
C ASN A 155 -18.18 10.33 -16.66
N ASP A 156 -17.86 10.75 -15.43
CA ASP A 156 -18.08 12.13 -14.98
C ASP A 156 -16.98 13.09 -15.43
N LYS A 157 -15.72 12.63 -15.50
CA LYS A 157 -14.57 13.51 -15.77
C LYS A 157 -13.65 13.03 -16.89
N VAL A 158 -13.19 11.75 -16.85
CA VAL A 158 -12.09 11.30 -17.69
C VAL A 158 -12.46 11.26 -19.17
N LYS A 159 -13.64 10.71 -19.51
CA LYS A 159 -14.04 10.49 -20.90
C LYS A 159 -14.05 11.80 -21.70
N SER A 160 -14.78 12.80 -21.22
CA SER A 160 -14.90 14.10 -21.90
C SER A 160 -13.56 14.84 -21.98
N LEU A 161 -12.75 14.77 -20.91
CA LEU A 161 -11.43 15.39 -20.88
C LEU A 161 -10.49 14.79 -21.94
N VAL A 162 -10.43 13.47 -22.03
CA VAL A 162 -9.53 12.79 -22.97
C VAL A 162 -10.00 12.98 -24.40
N GLU A 163 -11.32 12.95 -24.66
CA GLU A 163 -11.89 13.27 -25.98
C GLU A 163 -11.54 14.70 -26.42
N GLU A 164 -11.64 15.70 -25.52
CA GLU A 164 -11.24 17.09 -25.77
C GLU A 164 -9.74 17.19 -26.14
N LEU A 165 -8.86 16.53 -25.34
CA LEU A 165 -7.42 16.54 -25.58
C LEU A 165 -7.04 15.91 -26.93
N LEU A 166 -7.64 14.78 -27.28
CA LEU A 166 -7.38 14.09 -28.55
C LEU A 166 -7.91 14.84 -29.79
N GLN A 167 -8.98 15.62 -29.63
CA GLN A 167 -9.49 16.47 -30.72
C GLN A 167 -8.60 17.70 -31.00
N THR A 168 -7.81 18.13 -30.01
CA THR A 168 -6.91 19.28 -30.16
C THR A 168 -5.71 18.94 -31.06
N ASP A 169 -5.34 17.65 -31.16
CA ASP A 169 -4.29 17.16 -32.08
C ASP A 169 -4.87 16.87 -33.48
N ARG A 170 -5.09 17.92 -34.23
CA ARG A 170 -5.88 17.95 -35.47
C ARG A 170 -5.31 17.22 -36.70
N ASP A 171 -4.28 16.40 -36.57
CA ASP A 171 -3.68 15.70 -37.73
C ASP A 171 -4.37 14.38 -38.12
N SER A 172 -5.42 13.96 -37.42
CA SER A 172 -6.11 12.70 -37.73
C SER A 172 -7.61 12.90 -37.96
N ASP A 173 -8.04 12.56 -39.18
CA ASP A 173 -9.45 12.50 -39.61
C ASP A 173 -10.24 11.34 -38.91
N ARG A 174 -9.64 10.70 -37.92
CA ARG A 174 -10.22 9.58 -37.18
C ARG A 174 -10.72 10.05 -35.82
N THR A 175 -11.99 9.86 -35.56
CA THR A 175 -12.56 9.94 -34.22
C THR A 175 -12.04 8.73 -33.40
N ILE A 176 -11.19 9.01 -32.41
CA ILE A 176 -10.72 8.00 -31.45
C ILE A 176 -11.82 7.85 -30.41
N GLU A 177 -12.37 6.65 -30.32
CA GLU A 177 -13.36 6.32 -29.29
C GLU A 177 -12.62 6.00 -27.97
N VAL A 178 -12.96 6.74 -26.92
CA VAL A 178 -12.36 6.60 -25.57
C VAL A 178 -13.19 5.62 -24.77
N GLN A 179 -12.57 4.49 -24.37
CA GLN A 179 -13.22 3.39 -23.65
C GLN A 179 -12.83 3.39 -22.16
N PHE A 180 -13.70 2.82 -21.31
CA PHE A 180 -13.41 2.66 -19.90
C PHE A 180 -12.16 1.76 -19.66
N GLU A 181 -11.95 0.77 -20.50
CA GLU A 181 -10.81 -0.14 -20.48
C GLU A 181 -9.47 0.60 -20.69
N ASP A 182 -9.45 1.71 -21.41
CA ASP A 182 -8.24 2.54 -21.57
C ASP A 182 -7.89 3.27 -20.26
N PHE A 183 -8.91 3.75 -19.54
CA PHE A 183 -8.73 4.36 -18.23
C PHE A 183 -8.33 3.31 -17.18
N LEU A 184 -9.00 2.17 -17.17
CA LEU A 184 -8.66 1.07 -16.28
C LEU A 184 -7.22 0.58 -16.50
N TRP A 185 -6.78 0.52 -17.77
CA TRP A 185 -5.39 0.22 -18.12
C TRP A 185 -4.43 1.26 -17.54
N ALA A 186 -4.69 2.55 -17.73
CA ALA A 186 -3.84 3.63 -17.23
C ALA A 186 -3.76 3.61 -15.69
N ASN A 187 -4.88 3.35 -15.02
CA ASN A 187 -4.94 3.14 -13.57
C ASN A 187 -4.04 1.98 -13.14
N CYS A 188 -4.16 0.81 -13.78
CA CYS A 188 -3.34 -0.35 -13.42
C CYS A 188 -1.86 -0.14 -13.74
N ILE A 189 -1.50 0.51 -14.85
CA ILE A 189 -0.10 0.85 -15.16
C ILE A 189 0.47 1.74 -14.05
N PHE A 190 -0.26 2.78 -13.65
CA PHE A 190 0.20 3.66 -12.58
C PHE A 190 0.46 2.87 -11.29
N TRP A 191 -0.54 2.15 -10.78
CA TRP A 191 -0.44 1.45 -9.50
C TRP A 191 0.54 0.28 -9.47
N THR A 192 0.82 -0.34 -10.62
CA THR A 192 1.77 -1.47 -10.69
C THR A 192 3.21 -1.04 -10.92
N ARG A 193 3.47 0.21 -11.39
CA ARG A 193 4.80 0.61 -11.85
C ARG A 193 5.30 1.92 -11.29
N ALA A 194 4.44 2.76 -10.68
CA ALA A 194 4.90 3.99 -10.07
C ALA A 194 5.85 3.70 -8.89
N LEU A 195 6.98 4.38 -8.91
CA LEU A 195 8.02 4.33 -7.88
C LEU A 195 7.99 5.63 -7.09
N ASN A 196 8.28 5.57 -5.80
CA ASN A 196 8.57 6.77 -5.01
C ASN A 196 9.98 7.24 -5.34
N VAL A 197 10.09 8.38 -6.00
CA VAL A 197 11.36 8.97 -6.43
C VAL A 197 11.76 10.09 -5.47
N PRO A 198 12.94 10.03 -4.83
CA PRO A 198 13.40 11.04 -3.89
C PRO A 198 14.03 12.22 -4.64
N PHE A 199 13.21 13.18 -5.08
CA PHE A 199 13.69 14.37 -5.78
C PHE A 199 14.26 15.42 -4.82
N PRO A 200 15.34 16.12 -5.20
CA PRO A 200 15.74 17.34 -4.51
C PRO A 200 14.62 18.39 -4.61
N ARG A 201 14.36 19.13 -3.53
CA ARG A 201 13.34 20.19 -3.51
C ARG A 201 13.51 21.20 -4.65
N SER A 202 14.76 21.57 -4.97
CA SER A 202 15.10 22.49 -6.06
C SER A 202 14.71 21.98 -7.46
N TYR A 203 14.59 20.65 -7.63
CA TYR A 203 14.12 20.06 -8.88
C TYR A 203 12.60 20.14 -9.02
N VAL A 204 11.87 19.92 -7.92
CA VAL A 204 10.41 19.95 -7.92
C VAL A 204 9.88 21.38 -7.91
N PHE A 205 10.54 22.27 -7.16
CA PHE A 205 10.21 23.67 -7.02
C PHE A 205 11.40 24.54 -7.42
N PRO A 206 11.69 24.72 -8.72
CA PRO A 206 12.75 25.61 -9.16
C PRO A 206 12.43 27.03 -8.73
N GLU A 207 13.35 27.67 -8.01
CA GLU A 207 13.21 29.08 -7.62
C GLU A 207 13.08 29.93 -8.88
N SER A 208 12.03 30.74 -8.95
CA SER A 208 11.88 31.72 -10.02
C SER A 208 12.99 32.75 -9.88
N LEU A 209 13.77 32.97 -10.95
CA LEU A 209 14.91 33.90 -10.99
C LEU A 209 14.55 35.37 -10.68
N ASP A 210 13.26 35.68 -10.44
CA ASP A 210 12.74 37.02 -10.21
C ASP A 210 12.78 37.48 -8.73
N GLU A 211 13.15 36.64 -7.75
CA GLU A 211 13.16 37.01 -6.34
C GLU A 211 14.56 37.39 -5.75
N GLN A 212 15.62 37.41 -6.56
CA GLN A 212 16.95 37.85 -6.09
C GLN A 212 17.08 39.36 -5.81
N GLY A 213 15.98 40.11 -5.83
CA GLY A 213 15.97 41.55 -5.65
C GLY A 213 15.49 42.09 -4.28
N LYS A 214 14.95 41.27 -3.38
CA LYS A 214 14.44 41.76 -2.09
C LYS A 214 14.60 40.76 -0.96
N SER A 215 15.81 40.65 -0.44
CA SER A 215 16.03 40.03 0.86
C SER A 215 16.89 40.94 1.73
N SER A 216 16.29 41.89 2.37
CA SER A 216 16.75 42.38 3.65
C SER A 216 15.57 43.04 4.38
N LEU A 217 15.36 42.59 5.60
CA LEU A 217 14.60 43.19 6.70
C LEU A 217 13.28 42.52 7.13
N SER A 218 13.46 42.03 8.32
CA SER A 218 12.56 42.08 9.51
C SER A 218 11.62 40.91 9.76
N CYS A 219 12.05 40.23 10.80
CA CYS A 219 11.29 39.57 11.88
C CYS A 219 10.04 40.33 12.32
N SER A 220 8.88 39.66 12.42
CA SER A 220 8.04 39.69 13.64
C SER A 220 6.67 39.05 13.40
N SER A 221 6.40 38.04 14.23
CA SER A 221 5.18 37.82 15.05
C SER A 221 3.79 37.71 14.41
N GLU A 222 3.20 36.55 14.72
CA GLU A 222 1.81 36.34 15.19
C GLU A 222 0.63 36.67 14.27
N ALA A 223 -0.20 35.67 13.96
CA ALA A 223 -1.56 35.55 14.48
C ALA A 223 -2.43 34.65 13.59
N ASP A 224 -2.91 33.58 14.17
CA ASP A 224 -4.31 33.17 14.30
C ASP A 224 -5.28 33.51 13.16
N ALA A 225 -5.81 32.48 12.50
CA ALA A 225 -7.15 32.54 11.93
C ALA A 225 -7.77 31.13 11.75
N THR A 226 -8.68 30.82 12.63
CA THR A 226 -9.74 29.82 12.53
C THR A 226 -10.58 29.98 11.27
N VAL A 227 -10.80 28.90 10.53
CA VAL A 227 -11.98 28.77 9.65
C VAL A 227 -12.59 27.39 9.83
N THR A 228 -13.78 27.40 10.38
CA THR A 228 -14.77 26.33 10.43
C THR A 228 -15.37 26.12 9.04
N GLY A 229 -15.56 24.85 8.64
CA GLY A 229 -16.29 24.52 7.41
C GLY A 229 -16.50 23.02 7.25
N ASN A 230 -17.67 22.62 7.62
CA ASN A 230 -18.30 21.31 7.63
C ASN A 230 -18.52 20.80 6.20
N SER A 231 -18.18 19.54 5.92
CA SER A 231 -19.03 18.61 5.12
C SER A 231 -18.36 17.26 5.00
N GLY A 232 -19.11 16.22 5.39
CA GLY A 232 -18.65 14.85 5.38
C GLY A 232 -18.62 14.29 3.96
N GLU A 233 -17.52 13.67 3.62
CA GLU A 233 -17.43 12.66 2.58
C GLU A 233 -16.44 11.60 3.04
N THR A 234 -16.94 10.37 3.11
CA THR A 234 -16.17 9.17 3.39
C THR A 234 -15.22 8.89 2.23
N SER A 235 -14.06 9.50 2.29
CA SER A 235 -12.93 9.15 1.45
C SER A 235 -12.30 7.88 2.03
N ILE A 236 -12.22 6.81 1.22
CA ILE A 236 -11.40 5.66 1.53
C ILE A 236 -9.95 6.15 1.48
N HIS A 237 -9.40 6.45 2.65
CA HIS A 237 -7.99 6.75 2.76
C HIS A 237 -7.18 5.57 2.22
N SER A 238 -6.47 5.79 1.13
CA SER A 238 -5.24 5.10 0.81
C SER A 238 -4.47 4.90 2.11
N LEU A 239 -4.12 3.64 2.40
CA LEU A 239 -3.27 3.29 3.53
C LEU A 239 -1.93 4.01 3.38
N ASN A 240 -1.85 5.23 3.89
CA ASN A 240 -0.58 5.90 4.11
C ASN A 240 0.09 5.17 5.28
N VAL A 241 0.89 4.18 4.97
CA VAL A 241 1.95 3.73 5.86
C VAL A 241 2.90 4.91 5.99
N LYS A 242 2.83 5.61 7.12
CA LYS A 242 3.88 6.54 7.51
C LYS A 242 5.17 5.74 7.56
N SER A 243 6.04 5.96 6.59
CA SER A 243 7.43 5.55 6.70
C SER A 243 8.01 6.33 7.89
N GLU A 244 8.34 5.59 8.95
CA GLU A 244 9.14 6.14 10.05
C GLU A 244 10.45 6.65 9.46
N ASP A 245 10.70 7.94 9.60
CA ASP A 245 11.97 8.58 9.30
C ASP A 245 13.05 7.93 10.17
N HIS A 246 13.80 6.99 9.60
CA HIS A 246 15.10 6.62 10.15
C HIS A 246 16.06 7.79 9.93
N VAL A 247 16.13 8.69 10.90
CA VAL A 247 17.22 9.64 11.04
C VAL A 247 18.48 8.85 11.34
N ILE A 248 19.29 8.56 10.33
CA ILE A 248 20.65 8.08 10.49
C ILE A 248 21.47 9.26 11.00
N MET A 249 21.79 9.27 12.29
CA MET A 249 22.78 10.18 12.86
C MET A 249 24.18 9.66 12.49
N GLU A 250 24.80 10.23 11.48
CA GLU A 250 26.25 10.11 11.29
C GLU A 250 26.96 11.09 12.21
N ASN A 251 27.66 10.57 13.20
CA ASN A 251 28.60 11.30 14.02
C ASN A 251 29.88 11.60 13.21
N THR A 252 30.01 12.83 12.72
CA THR A 252 31.31 13.33 12.27
C THR A 252 32.05 14.01 13.44
N ALA A 253 33.34 13.66 13.58
CA ALA A 253 34.21 14.03 14.70
C ALA A 253 34.66 15.51 14.70
N ASP A 254 33.85 16.41 14.20
CA ASP A 254 34.11 17.85 14.29
C ASP A 254 32.78 18.60 14.42
N GLY A 255 32.53 19.17 15.60
CA GLY A 255 31.27 19.69 16.08
C GLY A 255 30.63 20.85 15.28
N THR A 256 30.57 20.78 13.98
CA THR A 256 29.83 21.67 13.09
C THR A 256 28.59 20.96 12.56
N TYR A 257 27.43 21.34 13.06
CA TYR A 257 26.13 20.97 12.48
C TYR A 257 26.04 21.53 11.05
N LYS A 258 26.34 20.71 10.05
CA LYS A 258 25.89 20.99 8.68
C LYS A 258 24.41 20.70 8.60
N LEU A 259 23.61 21.75 8.75
CA LEU A 259 22.23 21.80 8.25
C LEU A 259 22.29 21.77 6.72
N ALA A 260 22.26 20.58 6.14
CA ALA A 260 22.03 20.38 4.71
C ALA A 260 21.42 18.98 4.51
N SER A 261 20.33 18.65 5.16
CA SER A 261 19.36 17.81 4.50
C SER A 261 18.71 18.69 3.44
N ALA A 262 19.20 18.63 2.21
CA ALA A 262 18.43 19.11 1.08
C ALA A 262 17.06 18.46 1.24
N GLU A 263 16.02 19.24 1.51
CA GLU A 263 14.66 18.73 1.73
C GLU A 263 14.30 17.83 0.54
N THR A 264 14.18 16.55 0.78
CA THR A 264 13.81 15.57 -0.22
C THR A 264 12.30 15.59 -0.37
N VAL A 265 11.83 15.71 -1.61
CA VAL A 265 10.41 15.62 -1.95
C VAL A 265 10.17 14.28 -2.63
N TRP A 266 9.34 13.44 -2.03
CA TRP A 266 8.97 12.16 -2.61
C TRP A 266 7.86 12.36 -3.63
N VAL A 267 8.09 11.92 -4.86
CA VAL A 267 7.15 12.05 -5.98
C VAL A 267 6.93 10.68 -6.60
N GLU A 268 5.67 10.29 -6.77
CA GLU A 268 5.33 9.09 -7.52
C GLU A 268 5.57 9.30 -9.02
N GLY A 269 6.27 8.36 -9.66
CA GLY A 269 6.58 8.45 -11.09
C GLY A 269 6.91 7.11 -11.71
N LEU A 270 6.69 6.99 -13.03
CA LEU A 270 7.12 5.83 -13.80
C LEU A 270 8.51 6.12 -14.37
N VAL A 271 9.45 5.20 -14.17
CA VAL A 271 10.83 5.35 -14.63
C VAL A 271 11.15 4.23 -15.62
N PRO A 272 11.02 4.50 -16.94
CA PRO A 272 11.22 3.49 -17.98
C PRO A 272 12.56 2.77 -17.85
N GLY A 273 12.53 1.48 -17.72
CA GLY A 273 13.70 0.63 -17.48
C GLY A 273 13.76 0.12 -16.04
N ILE A 274 13.77 0.98 -15.04
CA ILE A 274 13.80 0.58 -13.61
C ILE A 274 12.45 -0.07 -13.21
N ASP A 275 11.35 0.42 -13.75
CA ASP A 275 9.99 -0.09 -13.51
C ASP A 275 9.72 -1.49 -14.11
N PHE A 276 10.69 -2.08 -14.81
CA PHE A 276 10.67 -3.49 -15.21
C PHE A 276 11.28 -4.44 -14.17
N CYS A 277 11.81 -3.94 -13.06
CA CYS A 277 12.23 -4.79 -11.95
C CYS A 277 11.01 -5.44 -11.28
N ASN A 278 11.02 -6.76 -11.17
CA ASN A 278 9.98 -7.51 -10.47
C ASN A 278 10.17 -7.48 -8.95
N HIS A 279 9.11 -7.86 -8.21
CA HIS A 279 9.16 -7.96 -6.76
C HIS A 279 10.00 -9.13 -6.27
N GLY A 280 10.75 -8.90 -5.19
CA GLY A 280 11.40 -9.95 -4.42
C GLY A 280 11.29 -9.64 -2.92
N LEU A 281 10.99 -10.67 -2.11
CA LEU A 281 10.96 -10.53 -0.64
C LEU A 281 12.30 -10.06 -0.07
N LYS A 282 13.39 -10.45 -0.74
CA LYS A 282 14.73 -9.90 -0.48
C LYS A 282 15.11 -9.07 -1.70
N ALA A 283 15.07 -7.76 -1.54
CA ALA A 283 15.47 -6.85 -2.60
C ALA A 283 16.93 -7.09 -2.98
N ALA A 284 17.18 -7.36 -4.26
CA ALA A 284 18.53 -7.47 -4.81
C ALA A 284 19.11 -6.10 -5.15
N ALA A 285 18.24 -5.10 -5.37
CA ALA A 285 18.59 -3.74 -5.73
C ALA A 285 17.63 -2.73 -5.13
N THR A 286 18.08 -1.49 -5.05
CA THR A 286 17.28 -0.31 -4.73
C THR A 286 17.59 0.80 -5.72
N TRP A 287 16.87 1.92 -5.64
CA TRP A 287 17.08 3.07 -6.50
C TRP A 287 17.34 4.34 -5.68
N GLU A 288 18.15 5.21 -6.27
CA GLU A 288 18.51 6.50 -5.71
C GLU A 288 18.55 7.57 -6.81
N VAL A 289 18.65 8.84 -6.42
CA VAL A 289 18.76 9.98 -7.32
C VAL A 289 20.12 10.64 -7.19
N ASP A 290 20.79 10.85 -8.31
CA ASP A 290 22.02 11.63 -8.41
C ASP A 290 21.71 12.99 -9.07
N SER A 291 21.54 14.01 -8.26
CA SER A 291 21.22 15.36 -8.75
C SER A 291 22.39 16.05 -9.45
N THR A 292 23.62 15.74 -9.04
CA THR A 292 24.85 16.42 -9.48
C THR A 292 25.65 15.67 -10.53
N GLY A 293 25.42 14.38 -10.69
CA GLY A 293 26.23 13.49 -11.51
C GLY A 293 27.54 13.04 -10.82
N ALA A 294 27.68 13.27 -9.52
CA ALA A 294 28.90 12.89 -8.79
C ALA A 294 29.03 11.37 -8.64
N VAL A 295 27.93 10.65 -8.59
CA VAL A 295 27.88 9.19 -8.41
C VAL A 295 27.84 8.47 -9.75
N THR A 296 26.92 8.88 -10.62
CA THR A 296 26.66 8.20 -11.90
C THR A 296 27.46 8.75 -13.08
N GLY A 297 27.98 9.96 -12.98
CA GLY A 297 28.52 10.73 -14.10
C GLY A 297 27.42 11.40 -14.96
N VAL A 298 26.13 11.17 -14.65
CA VAL A 298 24.97 11.73 -15.35
C VAL A 298 24.18 12.58 -14.36
N PRO A 299 24.27 13.92 -14.43
CA PRO A 299 23.54 14.78 -13.53
C PRO A 299 22.02 14.66 -13.76
N ALA A 300 21.25 14.89 -12.71
CA ALA A 300 19.81 14.75 -12.69
C ALA A 300 19.37 13.36 -13.25
N SER A 301 19.87 12.30 -12.63
CA SER A 301 19.54 10.92 -12.99
C SER A 301 19.03 10.11 -11.80
N MET A 302 18.25 9.09 -12.09
CA MET A 302 17.90 8.01 -11.17
C MET A 302 18.69 6.77 -11.53
N TYR A 303 19.20 6.06 -10.55
CA TYR A 303 20.01 4.87 -10.82
C TYR A 303 19.57 3.68 -9.95
N LEU A 304 19.72 2.49 -10.53
CA LEU A 304 19.50 1.22 -9.86
C LEU A 304 20.84 0.69 -9.35
N ILE A 305 20.92 0.46 -8.04
CA ILE A 305 22.13 -0.03 -7.37
C ILE A 305 21.86 -1.37 -6.67
N LEU A 306 22.82 -2.30 -6.77
CA LEU A 306 22.74 -3.60 -6.10
C LEU A 306 22.97 -3.46 -4.60
N ALA A 307 22.14 -4.13 -3.80
CA ALA A 307 22.24 -4.16 -2.34
C ALA A 307 23.51 -4.90 -1.86
N ASP A 308 23.91 -5.97 -2.56
CA ASP A 308 25.16 -6.71 -2.34
C ASP A 308 26.05 -6.61 -3.59
N GLN A 309 27.05 -5.73 -3.52
CA GLN A 309 27.95 -5.45 -4.64
C GLN A 309 28.92 -6.60 -4.95
N GLN A 310 29.11 -7.56 -4.04
CA GLN A 310 30.19 -8.55 -4.14
C GLN A 310 29.75 -9.91 -4.70
N ASN A 311 28.48 -10.28 -4.67
CA ASN A 311 28.01 -11.65 -4.90
C ASN A 311 26.84 -11.78 -5.86
N PHE A 312 26.72 -10.93 -6.89
CA PHE A 312 25.61 -11.03 -7.83
C PHE A 312 25.97 -11.95 -9.02
N GLU A 313 25.21 -13.03 -9.19
CA GLU A 313 25.42 -14.02 -10.24
C GLU A 313 24.93 -13.52 -11.60
N VAL A 314 25.75 -13.68 -12.63
CA VAL A 314 25.37 -13.39 -14.03
C VAL A 314 24.14 -14.23 -14.43
N GLY A 315 23.19 -13.57 -15.07
CA GLY A 315 21.94 -14.22 -15.52
C GLY A 315 20.84 -14.29 -14.47
N LYS A 316 21.09 -13.86 -13.22
CA LYS A 316 20.09 -13.78 -12.17
C LYS A 316 19.21 -12.55 -12.33
N GLU A 317 17.94 -12.67 -12.00
CA GLU A 317 16.98 -11.56 -12.03
C GLU A 317 17.27 -10.57 -10.91
N ILE A 318 17.27 -9.28 -11.24
CA ILE A 318 17.45 -8.16 -10.32
C ILE A 318 16.05 -7.71 -9.88
N CYS A 319 15.64 -8.14 -8.70
CA CYS A 319 14.36 -7.76 -8.10
C CYS A 319 14.52 -6.59 -7.12
N ILE A 320 13.48 -5.76 -7.04
CA ILE A 320 13.32 -4.72 -6.03
C ILE A 320 12.24 -5.10 -5.03
N SER A 321 12.15 -4.40 -3.91
CA SER A 321 11.01 -4.53 -3.02
C SER A 321 9.90 -3.56 -3.43
N TYR A 322 8.66 -4.07 -3.54
CA TYR A 322 7.47 -3.22 -3.72
C TYR A 322 6.94 -2.67 -2.37
N GLY A 323 7.69 -2.89 -1.28
CA GLY A 323 7.33 -2.59 0.10
C GLY A 323 6.85 -3.83 0.85
N ASN A 324 6.67 -3.70 2.15
CA ASN A 324 6.15 -4.74 3.03
C ASN A 324 4.63 -4.86 2.81
N LYS A 325 4.22 -5.63 1.80
CA LYS A 325 2.83 -5.75 1.37
C LYS A 325 2.28 -7.14 1.67
N GLY A 326 1.11 -7.17 2.31
CA GLY A 326 0.34 -8.40 2.47
C GLY A 326 -0.22 -8.91 1.15
N ASN A 327 -0.67 -10.16 1.14
CA ASN A 327 -1.24 -10.79 -0.07
C ASN A 327 -2.51 -10.07 -0.56
N GLU A 328 -3.25 -9.39 0.32
CA GLU A 328 -4.37 -8.54 -0.07
C GLU A 328 -3.93 -7.42 -1.02
N GLU A 329 -2.88 -6.68 -0.66
CA GLU A 329 -2.34 -5.59 -1.49
C GLU A 329 -1.64 -6.13 -2.75
N LEU A 330 -0.88 -7.23 -2.62
CA LEU A 330 -0.20 -7.84 -3.77
C LEU A 330 -1.19 -8.33 -4.82
N LEU A 331 -2.28 -8.96 -4.42
CA LEU A 331 -3.32 -9.42 -5.33
C LEU A 331 -4.12 -8.26 -5.92
N TYR A 332 -4.47 -7.28 -5.09
CA TYR A 332 -5.23 -6.11 -5.52
C TYR A 332 -4.48 -5.26 -6.54
N LEU A 333 -3.23 -4.89 -6.23
CA LEU A 333 -2.43 -3.99 -7.05
C LEU A 333 -1.77 -4.73 -8.22
N TYR A 334 -1.09 -5.85 -7.94
CA TYR A 334 -0.16 -6.48 -8.89
C TYR A 334 -0.66 -7.80 -9.48
N GLY A 335 -1.73 -8.39 -8.94
CA GLY A 335 -2.33 -9.61 -9.48
C GLY A 335 -1.60 -10.91 -9.10
N PHE A 336 -0.77 -10.91 -8.06
CA PHE A 336 -0.10 -12.10 -7.57
C PHE A 336 -0.14 -12.20 -6.04
N VAL A 337 0.16 -13.38 -5.53
CA VAL A 337 0.33 -13.66 -4.10
C VAL A 337 1.67 -14.34 -3.85
N VAL A 338 2.15 -14.23 -2.63
CA VAL A 338 3.37 -14.89 -2.15
C VAL A 338 2.97 -15.96 -1.12
N ASP A 339 3.40 -17.20 -1.35
CA ASP A 339 3.19 -18.27 -0.38
C ASP A 339 3.96 -17.96 0.91
N ASN A 340 3.31 -18.15 2.06
CA ASN A 340 3.86 -17.83 3.37
C ASN A 340 4.39 -16.40 3.51
N ASN A 341 3.72 -15.43 2.89
CA ASN A 341 4.11 -14.02 2.95
C ASN A 341 4.31 -13.57 4.41
N PRO A 342 5.53 -13.11 4.79
CA PRO A 342 5.80 -12.64 6.16
C PRO A 342 5.05 -11.35 6.50
N ASP A 343 4.73 -10.53 5.50
CA ASP A 343 4.05 -9.24 5.62
C ASP A 343 2.52 -9.37 5.54
N ASP A 344 1.99 -10.61 5.55
CA ASP A 344 0.55 -10.83 5.50
C ASP A 344 -0.13 -10.39 6.79
N TYR A 345 -1.38 -9.97 6.67
CA TYR A 345 -2.17 -9.44 7.79
C TYR A 345 -3.65 -9.81 7.67
N LEU A 346 -4.34 -9.74 8.80
CA LEU A 346 -5.79 -9.83 8.91
C LEU A 346 -6.37 -8.46 9.26
N MET A 347 -7.37 -8.00 8.52
CA MET A 347 -8.15 -6.82 8.90
C MET A 347 -9.37 -7.25 9.72
N VAL A 348 -9.51 -6.67 10.92
CA VAL A 348 -10.66 -6.82 11.81
C VAL A 348 -11.29 -5.45 12.03
N HIS A 349 -12.60 -5.38 11.99
CA HIS A 349 -13.33 -4.13 12.25
C HIS A 349 -14.62 -4.41 13.04
N TYR A 350 -14.99 -3.44 13.87
CA TYR A 350 -16.30 -3.42 14.47
C TYR A 350 -17.28 -2.68 13.54
N PRO A 351 -18.45 -3.26 13.19
CA PRO A 351 -19.40 -2.59 12.31
C PRO A 351 -19.99 -1.34 12.96
N ILE A 352 -19.82 -0.18 12.35
CA ILE A 352 -20.33 1.11 12.89
C ILE A 352 -21.84 1.07 13.07
N GLU A 353 -22.54 0.41 12.17
CA GLU A 353 -24.00 0.25 12.25
C GLU A 353 -24.45 -0.51 13.50
N ALA A 354 -23.62 -1.45 13.99
CA ALA A 354 -23.89 -2.22 15.18
C ALA A 354 -23.82 -1.38 16.46
N LEU A 355 -23.10 -0.25 16.47
CA LEU A 355 -23.06 0.68 17.61
C LEU A 355 -24.47 1.17 18.00
N LYS A 356 -25.36 1.36 17.04
CA LYS A 356 -26.73 1.83 17.28
C LYS A 356 -27.58 0.85 18.09
N SER A 357 -27.21 -0.43 18.11
CA SER A 357 -27.91 -1.48 18.87
C SER A 357 -27.35 -1.72 20.27
N VAL A 358 -26.23 -1.07 20.61
CA VAL A 358 -25.59 -1.20 21.92
C VAL A 358 -26.32 -0.30 22.94
N SER A 359 -26.44 -0.76 24.20
CA SER A 359 -27.02 0.05 25.29
C SER A 359 -26.19 1.33 25.50
N SER A 360 -26.88 2.47 25.72
CA SER A 360 -26.25 3.79 25.86
C SER A 360 -25.39 4.18 24.67
N SER A 361 -25.85 3.87 23.45
CA SER A 361 -25.10 4.05 22.18
C SER A 361 -24.58 5.48 21.99
N ASP A 362 -25.38 6.50 22.31
CA ASP A 362 -25.01 7.90 22.10
C ASP A 362 -23.82 8.31 22.99
N SER A 363 -23.88 8.01 24.30
CA SER A 363 -22.77 8.31 25.22
C SER A 363 -21.51 7.52 24.90
N LYS A 364 -21.64 6.26 24.44
CA LYS A 364 -20.50 5.47 23.98
C LYS A 364 -19.91 6.00 22.69
N ALA A 365 -20.74 6.47 21.76
CA ALA A 365 -20.28 7.12 20.54
C ALA A 365 -19.51 8.41 20.85
N GLU A 366 -19.98 9.24 21.76
CA GLU A 366 -19.28 10.44 22.25
C GLU A 366 -17.91 10.08 22.87
N LEU A 367 -17.83 9.03 23.69
CA LEU A 367 -16.56 8.57 24.26
C LEU A 367 -15.60 8.02 23.18
N LEU A 368 -16.11 7.28 22.19
CA LEU A 368 -15.31 6.77 21.07
C LEU A 368 -14.77 7.91 20.21
N GLU A 369 -15.55 8.94 19.96
CA GLU A 369 -15.11 10.14 19.25
C GLU A 369 -14.07 10.92 20.06
N ALA A 370 -14.32 11.15 21.35
CA ALA A 370 -13.42 11.88 22.23
C ALA A 370 -12.05 11.20 22.42
N GLN A 371 -12.00 9.86 22.42
CA GLN A 371 -10.73 9.09 22.44
C GLN A 371 -10.13 8.89 21.05
N LYS A 372 -10.75 9.38 19.99
CA LYS A 372 -10.37 9.15 18.59
C LYS A 372 -10.19 7.67 18.27
N ALA A 373 -11.15 6.84 18.71
CA ALA A 373 -11.07 5.41 18.66
C ALA A 373 -11.09 4.89 17.21
N GLU A 374 -10.17 4.02 16.89
CA GLU A 374 -10.21 3.28 15.64
C GLU A 374 -10.99 1.98 15.81
N LEU A 375 -12.11 1.86 15.07
CA LEU A 375 -12.99 0.68 15.09
C LEU A 375 -12.52 -0.41 14.12
N ARG A 376 -11.34 -0.28 13.58
CA ARG A 376 -10.68 -1.29 12.74
C ARG A 376 -9.21 -1.37 13.09
N CYS A 377 -8.63 -2.56 12.94
CA CYS A 377 -7.18 -2.75 13.07
C CYS A 377 -6.67 -3.72 12.03
N LEU A 378 -5.37 -3.61 11.74
CA LEU A 378 -4.62 -4.61 11.02
C LEU A 378 -3.87 -5.46 12.05
N LEU A 379 -3.97 -6.78 11.87
CA LEU A 379 -3.26 -7.77 12.68
C LEU A 379 -2.19 -8.43 11.80
N PRO A 380 -0.94 -7.91 11.78
CA PRO A 380 0.14 -8.48 10.98
C PRO A 380 0.48 -9.90 11.47
N LYS A 381 0.78 -10.80 10.52
CA LYS A 381 1.21 -12.17 10.82
C LYS A 381 2.41 -12.21 11.77
N SER A 382 3.33 -11.27 11.65
CA SER A 382 4.51 -11.15 12.51
C SER A 382 4.20 -10.98 14.01
N LEU A 383 3.00 -10.47 14.35
CA LEU A 383 2.58 -10.40 15.76
C LEU A 383 2.39 -11.79 16.39
N LEU A 384 2.01 -12.79 15.60
CA LEU A 384 1.84 -14.16 16.08
C LEU A 384 3.15 -14.79 16.49
N ASP A 385 4.27 -14.39 15.90
CA ASP A 385 5.61 -14.85 16.28
C ASP A 385 6.01 -14.35 17.68
N HIS A 386 5.37 -13.30 18.16
CA HIS A 386 5.59 -12.68 19.48
C HIS A 386 4.38 -12.90 20.41
N GLY A 387 3.39 -13.67 19.96
CA GLY A 387 2.13 -13.90 20.64
C GLY A 387 2.29 -14.58 22.01
N PHE A 388 1.18 -14.58 22.76
CA PHE A 388 1.09 -15.13 24.12
C PHE A 388 1.50 -16.61 24.19
N PHE A 389 1.19 -17.36 23.13
CA PHE A 389 1.36 -18.81 23.06
C PHE A 389 2.42 -19.28 22.07
N SER A 390 3.15 -18.38 21.45
CA SER A 390 4.31 -18.72 20.64
C SER A 390 5.35 -19.41 21.49
N GLU A 391 5.88 -20.57 21.05
CA GLU A 391 7.03 -21.23 21.69
C GLU A 391 8.19 -20.23 21.70
N ARG A 392 8.47 -19.67 22.86
CA ARG A 392 9.46 -18.60 23.03
C ARG A 392 10.86 -19.15 22.82
N ASN A 393 11.50 -18.79 21.74
CA ASN A 393 12.95 -18.76 21.69
C ASN A 393 13.42 -17.67 22.68
N GLU A 394 14.11 -18.07 23.75
CA GLU A 394 14.56 -17.18 24.83
C GLU A 394 15.46 -16.02 24.40
N ASP A 395 15.96 -16.04 23.18
CA ASP A 395 16.87 -15.02 22.61
C ASP A 395 16.19 -13.77 22.05
N SER A 396 14.86 -13.76 21.89
CA SER A 396 14.11 -12.63 21.31
C SER A 396 13.67 -11.55 22.30
N LYS A 397 14.11 -11.60 23.56
CA LYS A 397 13.66 -10.70 24.65
C LYS A 397 14.08 -9.22 24.52
N LYS A 398 14.68 -8.79 23.44
CA LYS A 398 15.37 -7.48 23.38
C LYS A 398 14.87 -6.50 22.34
N SER A 399 13.63 -6.31 22.02
CA SER A 399 13.30 -5.12 21.22
C SER A 399 11.82 -4.93 20.84
N LEU A 400 10.94 -4.89 21.79
CA LEU A 400 9.70 -4.14 21.58
C LEU A 400 9.46 -3.32 22.83
N VAL A 401 9.64 -2.02 22.73
CA VAL A 401 9.17 -1.06 23.74
C VAL A 401 7.65 -1.14 23.70
N ARG A 402 7.09 -2.09 24.46
CA ARG A 402 5.67 -2.13 24.74
C ARG A 402 5.35 -0.83 25.45
N GLN A 403 4.54 0.02 24.83
CA GLN A 403 3.88 1.11 25.52
C GLN A 403 2.92 0.46 26.53
N SER A 404 3.45 0.16 27.70
CA SER A 404 2.66 -0.27 28.84
C SER A 404 1.78 0.92 29.24
N TYR A 405 0.46 0.75 29.22
CA TYR A 405 -0.45 1.68 29.88
C TYR A 405 -0.28 1.56 31.40
N ASN A 406 0.84 2.05 31.91
CA ASN A 406 1.13 2.11 33.34
C ASN A 406 0.56 3.38 33.98
N HIS A 407 -0.49 3.96 33.44
CA HIS A 407 -1.09 5.17 33.94
C HIS A 407 -2.43 4.88 34.59
N SER A 408 -2.38 4.40 35.83
CA SER A 408 -3.51 4.41 36.72
C SER A 408 -3.47 5.69 37.57
N TRP A 409 -4.55 6.48 37.63
CA TRP A 409 -4.63 7.65 38.51
C TRP A 409 -4.66 7.28 39.97
N SER A 410 -5.34 6.19 40.26
CA SER A 410 -5.51 5.69 41.62
C SER A 410 -4.39 4.74 42.05
N GLY A 411 -3.60 4.21 41.10
CA GLY A 411 -2.65 3.16 41.34
C GLY A 411 -3.28 1.82 41.78
N GLN A 412 -4.61 1.69 41.63
CA GLN A 412 -5.36 0.53 42.12
C GLN A 412 -5.35 -0.64 41.14
N ARG A 413 -5.45 -0.35 39.83
CA ARG A 413 -5.48 -1.41 38.83
C ARG A 413 -4.07 -1.89 38.49
N LYS A 414 -3.81 -3.17 38.74
CA LYS A 414 -2.60 -3.86 38.24
C LYS A 414 -2.89 -4.45 36.87
N VAL A 415 -1.92 -4.31 35.94
CA VAL A 415 -2.01 -4.95 34.61
C VAL A 415 -1.90 -6.47 34.79
N PRO A 416 -2.92 -7.24 34.40
CA PRO A 416 -2.82 -8.69 34.38
C PRO A 416 -1.67 -9.16 33.46
N SER A 417 -1.00 -10.26 33.83
CA SER A 417 0.17 -10.76 33.10
C SER A 417 -0.13 -11.10 31.63
N TYR A 418 -1.32 -11.58 31.32
CA TYR A 418 -1.72 -11.91 29.96
C TYR A 418 -1.88 -10.67 29.08
N LEU A 419 -2.33 -9.51 29.61
CA LEU A 419 -2.48 -8.28 28.82
C LEU A 419 -1.12 -7.76 28.32
N SER A 420 -0.05 -7.97 29.07
CA SER A 420 1.29 -7.57 28.64
C SER A 420 1.82 -8.40 27.46
N GLU A 421 1.15 -9.49 27.14
CA GLU A 421 1.55 -10.45 26.11
C GLU A 421 0.56 -10.55 24.93
N LEU A 422 -0.56 -9.80 24.98
CA LEU A 422 -1.54 -9.79 23.90
C LEU A 422 -0.94 -9.27 22.59
N VAL A 423 -1.28 -9.96 21.50
CA VAL A 423 -0.89 -9.59 20.13
C VAL A 423 -1.81 -8.49 19.52
N PHE A 424 -2.87 -8.09 20.23
CA PHE A 424 -3.86 -7.16 19.71
C PHE A 424 -3.49 -5.70 20.01
N PRO A 425 -3.72 -4.74 19.07
CA PRO A 425 -3.47 -3.33 19.28
C PRO A 425 -4.26 -2.77 20.46
N GLN A 426 -3.59 -2.02 21.33
CA GLN A 426 -4.20 -1.49 22.56
C GLN A 426 -5.31 -0.47 22.27
N GLU A 427 -5.14 0.35 21.24
CA GLU A 427 -6.15 1.32 20.81
C GLU A 427 -7.45 0.64 20.39
N PHE A 428 -7.35 -0.48 19.66
CA PHE A 428 -8.52 -1.25 19.26
C PHE A 428 -9.17 -1.95 20.46
N LEU A 429 -8.39 -2.55 21.36
CA LEU A 429 -8.93 -3.14 22.60
C LEU A 429 -9.61 -2.08 23.48
N MET A 430 -9.08 -0.85 23.54
CA MET A 430 -9.69 0.25 24.26
C MET A 430 -11.04 0.63 23.66
N ALA A 431 -11.13 0.70 22.33
CA ALA A 431 -12.42 0.90 21.64
C ALA A 431 -13.42 -0.22 21.97
N LEU A 432 -12.99 -1.48 21.97
CA LEU A 432 -13.85 -2.61 22.35
C LEU A 432 -14.30 -2.55 23.82
N ARG A 433 -13.44 -2.09 24.76
CA ARG A 433 -13.84 -1.84 26.15
C ARG A 433 -14.96 -0.82 26.24
N THR A 434 -14.84 0.28 25.50
CA THR A 434 -15.89 1.31 25.45
C THR A 434 -17.22 0.75 24.92
N ILE A 435 -17.17 -0.07 23.88
CA ILE A 435 -18.37 -0.68 23.29
C ILE A 435 -18.99 -1.70 24.25
N ALA A 436 -18.18 -2.54 24.88
CA ALA A 436 -18.62 -3.59 25.80
C ALA A 436 -19.04 -3.08 27.19
N MET A 437 -18.70 -1.83 27.52
CA MET A 437 -18.92 -1.19 28.80
C MET A 437 -20.37 -1.34 29.29
N GLN A 438 -20.53 -1.73 30.56
CA GLN A 438 -21.82 -1.79 31.19
C GLN A 438 -22.29 -0.40 31.64
N GLU A 439 -23.60 -0.24 31.87
CA GLU A 439 -24.15 1.08 32.21
C GLU A 439 -23.60 1.67 33.53
N HIS A 440 -23.27 0.79 34.49
CA HIS A 440 -22.67 1.24 35.76
C HIS A 440 -21.21 1.69 35.56
N GLU A 441 -20.45 1.03 34.70
CA GLU A 441 -19.08 1.41 34.33
C GLU A 441 -19.08 2.75 33.60
N LEU A 442 -20.03 2.94 32.65
CA LEU A 442 -20.19 4.20 31.94
C LEU A 442 -20.40 5.37 32.91
N ARG A 443 -21.29 5.20 33.91
CA ARG A 443 -21.51 6.25 34.93
C ARG A 443 -20.24 6.55 35.74
N GLN A 444 -19.45 5.52 36.07
CA GLN A 444 -18.19 5.71 36.80
C GLN A 444 -17.15 6.44 35.94
N VAL A 445 -17.01 6.08 34.65
CA VAL A 445 -16.11 6.78 33.72
C VAL A 445 -16.48 8.26 33.61
N VAL A 446 -17.78 8.56 33.40
CA VAL A 446 -18.26 9.96 33.33
C VAL A 446 -17.97 10.72 34.62
N SER A 447 -18.22 10.11 35.80
CA SER A 447 -17.91 10.73 37.10
C SER A 447 -16.41 11.03 37.27
N LEU A 448 -15.52 10.12 36.87
CA LEU A 448 -14.08 10.35 36.91
C LEU A 448 -13.64 11.51 35.98
N LEU A 449 -14.24 11.61 34.80
CA LEU A 449 -13.94 12.68 33.86
C LEU A 449 -14.46 14.04 34.36
N GLU A 450 -15.63 14.07 35.03
CA GLU A 450 -16.17 15.29 35.68
C GLU A 450 -15.29 15.75 36.85
N GLU A 451 -14.76 14.84 37.68
CA GLU A 451 -13.84 15.16 38.77
C GLU A 451 -12.53 15.79 38.28
N LEU A 452 -12.02 15.34 37.13
CA LEU A 452 -10.85 15.94 36.49
C LEU A 452 -11.12 17.35 35.97
N GLY A 453 -12.30 17.61 35.39
CA GLY A 453 -12.73 18.94 34.95
C GLY A 453 -12.97 19.90 36.13
N ALA A 454 -13.34 19.40 37.29
CA ALA A 454 -13.63 20.20 38.49
C ALA A 454 -12.37 20.63 39.28
N SER A 455 -11.20 20.05 39.02
CA SER A 455 -9.97 20.32 39.80
C SER A 455 -9.24 21.65 39.51
N GLY A 456 -9.92 22.63 38.86
CA GLY A 456 -9.53 24.05 38.92
C GLY A 456 -8.94 24.68 37.66
N GLU A 457 -8.73 23.98 36.61
CA GLU A 457 -8.55 24.52 35.28
C GLU A 457 -9.71 24.01 34.40
N GLU A 458 -10.43 24.93 33.74
CA GLU A 458 -11.50 24.62 32.77
C GLU A 458 -10.89 23.88 31.52
N ARG A 459 -10.21 22.77 31.76
CA ARG A 459 -9.60 21.97 30.73
C ARG A 459 -10.52 20.80 30.39
N GLN A 460 -10.91 20.71 29.16
CA GLN A 460 -11.56 19.47 28.66
C GLN A 460 -10.61 18.27 28.82
N PRO A 461 -11.12 17.09 29.24
CA PRO A 461 -10.32 15.87 29.33
C PRO A 461 -9.61 15.57 28.02
N SER A 462 -8.32 15.27 28.10
CA SER A 462 -7.54 14.86 26.92
C SER A 462 -7.88 13.41 26.53
N ASP A 463 -7.54 13.02 25.30
CA ASP A 463 -7.68 11.64 24.81
C ASP A 463 -7.08 10.63 25.81
N LYS A 464 -5.93 10.98 26.43
CA LYS A 464 -5.26 10.14 27.45
C LYS A 464 -6.05 10.05 28.75
N ASP A 465 -6.68 11.13 29.17
CA ASP A 465 -7.49 11.15 30.39
C ASP A 465 -8.70 10.21 30.21
N ILE A 466 -9.33 10.25 29.05
CA ILE A 466 -10.46 9.38 28.71
C ILE A 466 -10.03 7.92 28.65
N GLN A 467 -8.93 7.62 27.97
CA GLN A 467 -8.38 6.25 27.89
C GLN A 467 -8.01 5.72 29.28
N THR A 468 -7.44 6.58 30.15
CA THR A 468 -7.09 6.20 31.52
C THR A 468 -8.36 5.93 32.36
N ALA A 469 -9.38 6.76 32.27
CA ALA A 469 -10.65 6.54 32.98
C ALA A 469 -11.32 5.21 32.58
N ILE A 470 -11.36 4.92 31.27
CA ILE A 470 -11.88 3.66 30.75
C ILE A 470 -11.05 2.48 31.26
N TRP A 471 -9.72 2.61 31.24
CA TRP A 471 -8.82 1.59 31.73
C TRP A 471 -8.99 1.30 33.23
N GLU A 472 -9.22 2.32 34.04
CA GLU A 472 -9.44 2.18 35.48
C GLU A 472 -10.74 1.46 35.85
N VAL A 473 -11.80 1.75 35.09
CA VAL A 473 -13.15 1.31 35.40
C VAL A 473 -13.51 0.00 34.72
N CYS A 474 -13.16 -0.15 33.43
CA CYS A 474 -13.64 -1.28 32.63
C CYS A 474 -12.74 -2.50 32.79
N GLY A 475 -13.38 -3.65 32.99
CA GLY A 475 -12.72 -4.95 32.90
C GLY A 475 -12.32 -5.30 31.45
N ASP A 476 -11.50 -6.34 31.34
CA ASP A 476 -10.99 -6.80 30.04
C ASP A 476 -11.90 -7.85 29.40
N TYR A 477 -12.73 -8.50 30.20
CA TYR A 477 -13.58 -9.62 29.80
C TYR A 477 -14.49 -9.25 28.62
N GLY A 478 -15.27 -8.17 28.75
CA GLY A 478 -16.21 -7.75 27.72
C GLY A 478 -15.53 -7.39 26.39
N ALA A 479 -14.34 -6.76 26.44
CA ALA A 479 -13.57 -6.44 25.24
C ALA A 479 -13.02 -7.69 24.56
N LEU A 480 -12.52 -8.66 25.33
CA LEU A 480 -12.01 -9.94 24.80
C LEU A 480 -13.14 -10.82 24.26
N GLU A 481 -14.31 -10.84 24.93
CA GLU A 481 -15.49 -11.55 24.45
C GLU A 481 -15.95 -10.98 23.09
N LEU A 482 -16.02 -9.66 22.99
CA LEU A 482 -16.37 -8.98 21.74
C LEU A 482 -15.34 -9.22 20.63
N LEU A 483 -14.06 -9.24 20.96
CA LEU A 483 -12.99 -9.57 20.00
C LEU A 483 -13.12 -11.01 19.46
N VAL A 484 -13.40 -11.98 20.34
CA VAL A 484 -13.63 -13.38 19.96
C VAL A 484 -14.86 -13.47 19.03
N GLU A 485 -15.92 -12.74 19.34
CA GLU A 485 -17.11 -12.71 18.49
C GLU A 485 -16.81 -12.14 17.10
N LEU A 486 -16.08 -11.01 17.02
CA LEU A 486 -15.68 -10.41 15.75
C LEU A 486 -14.83 -11.36 14.89
N LEU A 487 -13.89 -12.07 15.50
CA LEU A 487 -13.05 -13.04 14.79
C LEU A 487 -13.85 -14.28 14.35
N ARG A 488 -14.82 -14.75 15.13
CA ARG A 488 -15.75 -15.82 14.74
C ARG A 488 -16.65 -15.40 13.59
N MET A 489 -17.19 -14.17 13.64
CA MET A 489 -17.95 -13.61 12.52
C MET A 489 -17.12 -13.53 11.26
N LYS A 490 -15.86 -13.06 11.37
CA LYS A 490 -14.92 -13.01 10.24
C LYS A 490 -14.66 -14.39 9.64
N MET A 491 -14.47 -15.43 10.46
CA MET A 491 -14.30 -16.80 9.97
C MET A 491 -15.56 -17.28 9.25
N THR A 492 -16.72 -17.05 9.84
CA THR A 492 -18.01 -17.42 9.22
C THR A 492 -18.19 -16.76 7.86
N GLU A 493 -17.93 -15.45 7.74
CA GLU A 493 -17.98 -14.73 6.46
C GLU A 493 -17.07 -15.35 5.40
N LEU A 494 -15.84 -15.71 5.79
CA LEU A 494 -14.86 -16.33 4.88
C LEU A 494 -15.32 -17.71 4.41
N GLU A 495 -15.84 -18.55 5.33
CA GLU A 495 -16.26 -19.91 5.03
C GLU A 495 -17.57 -19.96 4.25
N GLU A 496 -18.56 -19.11 4.60
CA GLU A 496 -19.81 -18.98 3.83
C GLU A 496 -19.56 -18.46 2.42
N GLY A 497 -18.59 -17.56 2.26
CA GLY A 497 -18.25 -16.97 0.97
C GLY A 497 -17.48 -17.91 0.03
N SER A 498 -16.61 -18.77 0.58
CA SER A 498 -15.62 -19.50 -0.24
C SER A 498 -15.30 -20.93 0.24
N GLY A 499 -16.08 -21.50 1.16
CA GLY A 499 -15.84 -22.83 1.73
C GLY A 499 -14.78 -22.85 2.83
N THR A 500 -14.49 -24.04 3.37
CA THR A 500 -13.53 -24.25 4.45
C THR A 500 -12.07 -24.16 3.95
N GLU A 501 -11.12 -24.09 4.89
CA GLU A 501 -9.69 -24.16 4.55
C GLU A 501 -9.30 -25.50 3.94
N ASP A 502 -9.86 -26.62 4.43
CA ASP A 502 -9.62 -27.95 3.88
C ASP A 502 -10.06 -28.05 2.41
N TYR A 503 -11.16 -27.39 2.04
CA TYR A 503 -11.61 -27.28 0.65
C TYR A 503 -10.62 -26.50 -0.21
N ASP A 504 -10.05 -25.39 0.30
CA ASP A 504 -9.02 -24.64 -0.40
C ASP A 504 -7.74 -25.48 -0.60
N ASP A 505 -7.36 -26.27 0.41
CA ASP A 505 -6.21 -27.18 0.34
C ASP A 505 -6.42 -28.29 -0.71
N GLU A 506 -7.62 -28.83 -0.80
CA GLU A 506 -7.97 -29.81 -1.83
C GLU A 506 -7.83 -29.21 -3.25
N ILE A 507 -8.35 -28.00 -3.46
CA ILE A 507 -8.24 -27.28 -4.74
C ILE A 507 -6.78 -27.07 -5.12
N LEU A 508 -5.94 -26.58 -4.19
CA LEU A 508 -4.53 -26.28 -4.43
C LEU A 508 -3.70 -27.55 -4.68
N THR A 509 -4.00 -28.63 -3.94
CA THR A 509 -3.33 -29.92 -4.10
C THR A 509 -3.63 -30.54 -5.46
N ASN A 510 -4.89 -30.54 -5.86
CA ASN A 510 -5.32 -31.05 -7.17
C ASN A 510 -4.66 -30.26 -8.31
N PHE A 511 -4.51 -28.95 -8.18
CA PHE A 511 -3.81 -28.12 -9.15
C PHE A 511 -2.31 -28.45 -9.25
N SER A 512 -1.64 -28.69 -8.13
CA SER A 512 -0.23 -29.04 -8.08
C SER A 512 0.04 -30.39 -8.74
N ILE A 513 -0.84 -31.37 -8.55
CA ILE A 513 -0.75 -32.69 -9.18
C ILE A 513 -0.92 -32.57 -10.69
N MET A 514 -1.90 -31.79 -11.18
CA MET A 514 -2.11 -31.55 -12.61
C MET A 514 -0.89 -30.90 -13.28
N LYS A 515 -0.26 -29.90 -12.64
CA LYS A 515 0.98 -29.27 -13.16
C LYS A 515 2.12 -30.27 -13.31
N LEU A 516 2.29 -31.20 -12.38
CA LEU A 516 3.31 -32.22 -12.43
C LEU A 516 3.03 -33.24 -13.58
N GLU A 517 1.78 -33.64 -13.74
CA GLU A 517 1.36 -34.54 -14.82
C GLU A 517 1.48 -33.91 -16.21
N ASP A 518 1.15 -32.62 -16.37
CA ASP A 518 1.31 -31.87 -17.61
C ASP A 518 2.79 -31.67 -17.98
N ALA A 519 3.66 -31.46 -17.01
CA ALA A 519 5.10 -31.38 -17.21
C ALA A 519 5.68 -32.73 -17.72
N GLU A 520 5.13 -33.87 -17.28
CA GLU A 520 5.50 -35.19 -17.74
C GLU A 520 4.80 -35.56 -19.08
N ARG A 521 3.59 -35.03 -19.31
CA ARG A 521 2.75 -35.31 -20.49
C ARG A 521 2.95 -34.37 -21.68
N SER A 522 3.85 -33.43 -21.66
CA SER A 522 4.10 -32.44 -22.73
C SER A 522 4.35 -33.05 -24.14
N LYS A 523 4.03 -34.32 -24.33
CA LYS A 523 4.03 -35.06 -25.59
C LYS A 523 2.68 -35.57 -26.05
N ARG A 524 1.57 -35.39 -25.35
CA ARG A 524 0.24 -35.84 -25.78
C ARG A 524 -0.86 -34.88 -25.34
N THR A 525 -1.54 -34.37 -26.35
CA THR A 525 -2.76 -33.57 -26.29
C THR A 525 -3.88 -34.26 -25.51
N THR A 526 -4.38 -33.58 -24.44
CA THR A 526 -5.79 -33.72 -24.00
C THR A 526 -6.18 -32.48 -23.19
N GLU A 527 -7.35 -31.94 -23.47
CA GLU A 527 -8.00 -30.80 -22.82
C GLU A 527 -8.29 -31.15 -21.35
N GLY A 528 -7.33 -30.91 -20.47
CA GLY A 528 -7.56 -30.80 -19.03
C GLY A 528 -7.91 -29.33 -18.72
N VAL A 529 -9.00 -29.07 -18.00
CA VAL A 529 -9.34 -27.75 -17.50
C VAL A 529 -8.25 -27.33 -16.51
N SER A 530 -7.22 -26.67 -17.02
CA SER A 530 -6.17 -26.08 -16.18
C SER A 530 -6.78 -24.92 -15.41
N MET A 531 -6.65 -24.94 -14.07
CA MET A 531 -7.04 -23.81 -13.23
C MET A 531 -6.24 -22.57 -13.64
N SER A 532 -6.91 -21.42 -13.82
CA SER A 532 -6.22 -20.16 -14.14
C SER A 532 -5.33 -19.73 -12.97
N ARG A 533 -4.25 -19.01 -13.28
CA ARG A 533 -3.37 -18.42 -12.26
C ARG A 533 -4.13 -17.47 -11.34
N THR A 534 -5.05 -16.69 -11.91
CA THR A 534 -5.95 -15.79 -11.17
C THR A 534 -6.71 -16.57 -10.09
N ARG A 535 -7.34 -17.69 -10.46
CA ARG A 535 -8.08 -18.51 -9.50
C ARG A 535 -7.15 -19.08 -8.42
N TRP A 536 -5.97 -19.57 -8.80
CA TRP A 536 -4.97 -20.05 -7.86
C TRP A 536 -4.59 -18.95 -6.84
N SER A 537 -4.34 -17.72 -7.30
CA SER A 537 -4.01 -16.60 -6.45
C SER A 537 -5.16 -16.26 -5.49
N CYS A 538 -6.41 -16.30 -5.96
CA CYS A 538 -7.59 -16.08 -5.11
C CYS A 538 -7.70 -17.14 -4.00
N VAL A 539 -7.52 -18.42 -4.35
CA VAL A 539 -7.60 -19.52 -3.39
C VAL A 539 -6.47 -19.44 -2.38
N MET A 540 -5.25 -19.14 -2.80
CA MET A 540 -4.10 -18.93 -1.90
C MET A 540 -4.35 -17.77 -0.93
N TYR A 541 -4.83 -16.64 -1.42
CA TYR A 541 -5.13 -15.48 -0.58
C TYR A 541 -6.22 -15.80 0.45
N ARG A 542 -7.40 -16.31 0.03
CA ARG A 542 -8.52 -16.57 0.95
C ARG A 542 -8.17 -17.66 1.97
N LYS A 543 -7.37 -18.68 1.59
CA LYS A 543 -6.82 -19.67 2.51
C LYS A 543 -5.95 -19.01 3.58
N GLY A 544 -5.02 -18.13 3.18
CA GLY A 544 -4.17 -17.36 4.09
C GLY A 544 -5.00 -16.53 5.09
N GLN A 545 -6.10 -15.91 4.63
CA GLN A 545 -7.01 -15.16 5.50
C GLN A 545 -7.71 -16.05 6.53
N LYS A 546 -8.16 -17.26 6.14
CA LYS A 546 -8.73 -18.25 7.07
C LYS A 546 -7.70 -18.72 8.10
N GLN A 547 -6.47 -18.98 7.67
CA GLN A 547 -5.37 -19.37 8.56
C GLN A 547 -5.07 -18.28 9.60
N LEU A 548 -4.92 -17.03 9.16
CA LEU A 548 -4.67 -15.90 10.06
C LEU A 548 -5.84 -15.72 11.04
N THR A 549 -7.08 -15.77 10.56
CA THR A 549 -8.28 -15.64 11.40
C THR A 549 -8.30 -16.73 12.48
N ARG A 550 -8.01 -17.97 12.13
CA ARG A 550 -7.95 -19.10 13.10
C ARG A 550 -6.87 -18.89 14.15
N LEU A 551 -5.69 -18.42 13.75
CA LEU A 551 -4.58 -18.19 14.68
C LEU A 551 -4.90 -17.07 15.65
N PHE A 552 -5.39 -15.92 15.16
CA PHE A 552 -5.79 -14.80 16.01
C PHE A 552 -6.99 -15.13 16.89
N LEU A 553 -7.95 -15.91 16.40
CA LEU A 553 -9.08 -16.39 17.19
C LEU A 553 -8.60 -17.25 18.37
N ARG A 554 -7.65 -18.15 18.14
CA ARG A 554 -7.04 -18.96 19.21
C ARG A 554 -6.37 -18.09 20.28
N GLU A 555 -5.61 -17.08 19.88
CA GLU A 555 -4.99 -16.12 20.79
C GLU A 555 -6.05 -15.38 21.64
N ALA A 556 -7.12 -14.92 21.01
CA ALA A 556 -8.21 -14.22 21.69
C ALA A 556 -8.98 -15.12 22.66
N GLU A 557 -9.31 -16.36 22.25
CA GLU A 557 -10.03 -17.33 23.10
C GLU A 557 -9.20 -17.72 24.34
N GLN A 558 -7.89 -17.89 24.19
CA GLN A 558 -7.02 -18.20 25.30
C GLN A 558 -6.86 -17.02 26.26
N ALA A 559 -6.77 -15.79 25.73
CA ALA A 559 -6.76 -14.59 26.57
C ALA A 559 -8.08 -14.44 27.34
N LEU A 560 -9.22 -14.69 26.70
CA LEU A 560 -10.55 -14.67 27.34
C LEU A 560 -10.67 -15.73 28.45
N GLU A 561 -10.17 -16.94 28.23
CA GLU A 561 -10.16 -18.00 29.23
C GLU A 561 -9.34 -17.62 30.47
N LEU A 562 -8.15 -17.02 30.29
CA LEU A 562 -7.34 -16.53 31.40
C LEU A 562 -8.03 -15.41 32.17
N CYS A 563 -8.63 -14.46 31.45
CA CYS A 563 -9.40 -13.37 32.06
C CYS A 563 -10.58 -13.92 32.89
N SER A 564 -11.26 -14.95 32.41
CA SER A 564 -12.38 -15.58 33.13
C SER A 564 -11.94 -16.27 34.43
N ARG A 565 -10.70 -16.79 34.50
CA ARG A 565 -10.16 -17.43 35.71
C ARG A 565 -9.73 -16.41 36.79
N GLU A 566 -9.46 -15.17 36.40
CA GLU A 566 -9.07 -14.10 37.32
C GLU A 566 -10.29 -13.34 37.88
N GLN A 567 -11.49 -13.56 37.36
CA GLN A 567 -12.71 -13.03 37.96
C GLN A 567 -13.04 -13.85 39.20
N PRO A 568 -13.24 -13.21 40.39
CA PRO A 568 -13.48 -13.88 41.67
C PRO A 568 -14.82 -14.62 41.72
#